data_e6d505713cb1894f6b20ccf4bf45944c
#
_entry.id   e6d505713cb1894f6b20ccf4bf45944c
#
_cell.length_a   1.000
_cell.length_b   1.000
_cell.length_c   1.000
_cell.angle_alpha   90.00
_cell.angle_beta   90.00
_cell.angle_gamma   90.00
#
_symmetry.space_group_name_H-M   'P 1'
#
loop_
_entity.id
_entity.type
_entity.pdbx_description
1 polymer ?
#
loop_
_entity_poly.entity_id
_entity_poly.type
_entity_poly.pdbx_seq_one_letter_code
_entity_poly.pdbx_strand_id
1 'polypeptide(L)'
;KDKFASFAKRFAAKEAFSKALGTGIAKGLNFNEIEVKNDLQGKPEIIIKGKSLKVVNKTLNKKKFKIFISLSDDIPFIVATALITI
;
A
#
# COMPACT_ATOMS: atom_id res chain seq x y z
N LYS A 1 -17.56 12.33 -8.06
CA LYS A 1 -16.85 11.07 -8.06
C LYS A 1 -17.30 10.17 -6.91
N ASP A 2 -17.17 8.91 -7.09
CA ASP A 2 -17.60 7.94 -6.11
C ASP A 2 -16.57 7.84 -4.99
N LYS A 3 -16.91 8.44 -3.85
CA LYS A 3 -16.02 8.43 -2.68
C LYS A 3 -15.85 7.03 -2.11
N PHE A 4 -16.88 6.22 -2.18
CA PHE A 4 -16.81 4.86 -1.67
C PHE A 4 -15.82 4.02 -2.47
N ALA A 5 -15.88 4.10 -3.79
CA ALA A 5 -14.95 3.37 -4.64
C ALA A 5 -13.51 3.81 -4.41
N SER A 6 -13.30 5.13 -4.24
CA SER A 6 -11.97 5.66 -3.96
C SER A 6 -11.44 5.14 -2.63
N PHE A 7 -12.28 5.12 -1.60
CA PHE A 7 -11.89 4.60 -0.30
C PHE A 7 -11.56 3.12 -0.39
N ALA A 8 -12.39 2.35 -1.09
CA ALA A 8 -12.20 0.92 -1.21
C ALA A 8 -10.89 0.59 -1.94
N LYS A 9 -10.55 1.36 -2.97
CA LYS A 9 -9.28 1.17 -3.68
C LYS A 9 -8.08 1.43 -2.78
N ARG A 10 -8.15 2.50 -1.98
CA ARG A 10 -7.07 2.80 -1.05
C ARG A 10 -6.94 1.73 0.01
N PHE A 11 -8.06 1.29 0.53
CA PHE A 11 -8.05 0.23 1.53
C PHE A 11 -7.42 -1.05 0.96
N ALA A 12 -7.83 -1.44 -0.24
CA ALA A 12 -7.30 -2.63 -0.89
C ALA A 12 -5.79 -2.52 -1.11
N ALA A 13 -5.31 -1.34 -1.52
CA ALA A 13 -3.88 -1.13 -1.75
C ALA A 13 -3.08 -1.28 -0.46
N LYS A 14 -3.58 -0.70 0.63
CA LYS A 14 -2.90 -0.80 1.93
C LYS A 14 -2.85 -2.24 2.42
N GLU A 15 -3.95 -2.96 2.26
CA GLU A 15 -4.03 -4.37 2.62
C GLU A 15 -3.05 -5.20 1.80
N ALA A 16 -3.02 -4.99 0.50
CA ALA A 16 -2.12 -5.73 -0.39
C ALA A 16 -0.67 -5.47 -0.01
N PHE A 17 -0.32 -4.22 0.29
CA PHE A 17 1.03 -3.88 0.71
C PHE A 17 1.39 -4.61 2.01
N SER A 18 0.50 -4.57 3.00
CA SER A 18 0.80 -5.19 4.29
C SER A 18 0.99 -6.69 4.17
N LYS A 19 0.24 -7.33 3.30
CA LYS A 19 0.40 -8.76 3.04
C LYS A 19 1.71 -9.06 2.32
N ALA A 20 2.07 -8.23 1.35
CA ALA A 20 3.34 -8.39 0.64
C ALA A 20 4.53 -8.25 1.58
N LEU A 21 4.40 -7.35 2.56
CA LEU A 21 5.42 -7.16 3.57
C LEU A 21 5.50 -8.36 4.53
N GLY A 22 4.40 -9.07 4.68
CA GLY A 22 4.34 -10.24 5.54
C GLY A 22 3.86 -9.97 6.96
N THR A 23 3.61 -8.71 7.29
CA THR A 23 3.20 -8.36 8.66
C THR A 23 1.70 -8.32 8.86
N GLY A 24 0.94 -8.00 7.80
CA GLY A 24 -0.43 -7.59 7.97
C GLY A 24 -0.48 -6.24 8.69
N ILE A 25 -1.65 -5.67 8.77
CA ILE A 25 -1.81 -4.33 9.38
C ILE A 25 -1.53 -4.36 10.88
N ALA A 26 -1.82 -5.47 11.52
CA ALA A 26 -1.81 -5.53 12.99
C ALA A 26 -0.43 -5.50 13.64
N LYS A 27 0.64 -5.67 12.90
CA LYS A 27 1.98 -5.81 13.49
C LYS A 27 2.81 -4.55 13.36
N GLY A 28 2.32 -3.49 13.93
CA GLY A 28 3.06 -2.24 14.02
C GLY A 28 2.85 -1.30 12.86
N LEU A 29 2.08 -1.70 11.86
CA LEU A 29 1.71 -0.80 10.78
C LEU A 29 0.48 -0.02 11.16
N ASN A 30 0.52 1.27 10.90
CA ASN A 30 -0.61 2.16 11.14
C ASN A 30 -1.20 2.55 9.79
N PHE A 31 -2.47 2.27 9.62
CA PHE A 31 -3.17 2.54 8.36
C PHE A 31 -3.01 4.00 7.91
N ASN A 32 -3.02 4.92 8.87
CA ASN A 32 -2.91 6.35 8.57
C ASN A 32 -1.50 6.75 8.12
N GLU A 33 -0.52 5.90 8.34
CA GLU A 33 0.86 6.16 7.93
C GLU A 33 1.21 5.51 6.60
N ILE A 34 0.25 4.83 6.00
CA ILE A 34 0.42 4.23 4.68
C ILE A 34 -0.46 5.01 3.73
N GLU A 35 0.17 5.84 2.92
CA GLU A 35 -0.55 6.73 2.04
C GLU A 35 -0.55 6.18 0.62
N VAL A 36 -1.70 6.28 -0.04
CA VAL A 36 -1.82 5.88 -1.45
C VAL A 36 -2.05 7.15 -2.25
N LYS A 37 -1.15 7.43 -3.16
CA LYS A 37 -1.24 8.60 -4.05
C LYS A 37 -1.11 8.15 -5.49
N ASN A 38 -1.58 8.99 -6.39
CA ASN A 38 -1.32 8.78 -7.81
C ASN A 38 -0.17 9.68 -8.23
N ASP A 39 0.72 9.15 -9.06
CA ASP A 39 1.79 9.97 -9.61
C ASP A 39 1.23 10.85 -10.74
N LEU A 40 2.11 11.58 -11.41
CA LEU A 40 1.69 12.50 -12.48
C LEU A 40 1.02 11.80 -13.64
N GLN A 41 1.27 10.51 -13.79
CA GLN A 41 0.69 9.72 -14.87
C GLN A 41 -0.53 8.94 -14.43
N GLY A 42 -0.97 9.16 -13.18
CA GLY A 42 -2.12 8.46 -12.65
C GLY A 42 -1.83 7.11 -12.06
N LYS A 43 -0.56 6.73 -11.95
CA LYS A 43 -0.15 5.45 -11.40
C LYS A 43 -0.20 5.48 -9.89
N PRO A 44 -0.75 4.46 -9.23
CA PRO A 44 -0.80 4.46 -7.77
C PRO A 44 0.57 4.22 -7.16
N GLU A 45 0.83 4.92 -6.07
CA GLU A 45 2.07 4.81 -5.31
C GLU A 45 1.75 4.65 -3.83
N ILE A 46 2.60 3.91 -3.13
CA ILE A 46 2.52 3.78 -1.68
C ILE A 46 3.62 4.61 -1.06
N ILE A 47 3.25 5.43 -0.09
CA ILE A 47 4.20 6.25 0.67
C ILE A 47 4.04 5.88 2.13
N ILE A 48 5.13 5.50 2.76
CA ILE A 48 5.12 5.07 4.16
C ILE A 48 5.71 6.18 5.02
N LYS A 49 5.05 6.47 6.13
CA LYS A 49 5.47 7.54 7.03
C LYS A 49 5.59 7.05 8.46
N GLY A 50 6.26 7.84 9.29
CA GLY A 50 6.27 7.67 10.72
C GLY A 50 6.81 6.35 11.21
N LYS A 51 6.17 5.83 12.23
CA LYS A 51 6.60 4.58 12.84
C LYS A 51 6.45 3.39 11.89
N SER A 52 5.48 3.46 11.00
CA SER A 52 5.29 2.39 10.02
C SER A 52 6.51 2.27 9.10
N LEU A 53 7.16 3.38 8.75
CA LEU A 53 8.36 3.31 7.94
C LEU A 53 9.47 2.56 8.67
N LYS A 54 9.59 2.75 9.98
CA LYS A 54 10.57 2.02 10.77
C LYS A 54 10.28 0.53 10.77
N VAL A 55 9.01 0.17 10.87
CA VAL A 55 8.60 -1.23 10.84
C VAL A 55 8.96 -1.86 9.49
N VAL A 56 8.69 -1.15 8.40
CA VAL A 56 9.00 -1.64 7.05
C VAL A 56 10.50 -1.84 6.89
N ASN A 57 11.30 -0.85 7.28
CA ASN A 57 12.75 -0.94 7.17
C ASN A 57 13.30 -2.12 7.98
N LYS A 58 12.77 -2.32 9.17
CA LYS A 58 13.21 -3.42 10.03
C LYS A 58 12.82 -4.77 9.43
N THR A 59 11.60 -4.87 8.94
CA THR A 59 11.08 -6.11 8.38
C THR A 59 11.88 -6.54 7.15
N LEU A 60 12.19 -5.58 6.28
CA LEU A 60 12.93 -5.86 5.06
C LEU A 60 14.43 -5.92 5.30
N ASN A 61 14.88 -5.45 6.46
CA ASN A 61 16.30 -5.36 6.79
C ASN A 61 17.09 -4.60 5.72
N LYS A 62 16.42 -3.62 5.10
CA LYS A 62 16.96 -2.81 4.02
C LYS A 62 16.43 -1.41 4.15
N LYS A 63 17.24 -0.42 3.80
CA LYS A 63 16.81 0.97 3.80
C LYS A 63 16.27 1.41 2.45
N LYS A 64 16.61 0.67 1.40
CA LYS A 64 16.14 0.98 0.05
C LYS A 64 15.27 -0.16 -0.46
N PHE A 65 14.10 0.18 -0.91
CA PHE A 65 13.17 -0.78 -1.48
C PHE A 65 12.24 -0.05 -2.43
N LYS A 66 11.59 -0.80 -3.28
CA LYS A 66 10.58 -0.26 -4.18
C LYS A 66 9.28 -1.01 -3.96
N ILE A 67 8.19 -0.28 -4.02
CA ILE A 67 6.86 -0.85 -3.87
C ILE A 67 6.11 -0.60 -5.18
N PHE A 68 5.61 -1.66 -5.76
CA PHE A 68 4.78 -1.57 -6.96
C PHE A 68 3.37 -1.97 -6.59
N ILE A 69 2.40 -1.12 -6.93
CA ILE A 69 1.00 -1.35 -6.66
C ILE A 69 0.24 -1.38 -7.98
N SER A 70 -0.63 -2.34 -8.13
CA SER A 70 -1.55 -2.40 -9.24
C SER A 70 -2.96 -2.49 -8.71
N LEU A 71 -3.85 -1.65 -9.22
CA LEU A 71 -5.24 -1.63 -8.83
C LEU A 71 -6.10 -1.90 -10.05
N SER A 72 -7.05 -2.80 -9.88
CA SER A 72 -8.00 -3.14 -10.92
C SER A 72 -9.41 -2.93 -10.39
N ASP A 73 -10.21 -2.25 -11.16
CA ASP A 73 -11.56 -1.85 -10.77
C ASP A 73 -12.56 -2.54 -11.70
N ASP A 74 -12.99 -3.70 -11.31
CA ASP A 74 -13.83 -4.56 -12.12
C ASP A 74 -15.10 -4.82 -11.33
N ILE A 75 -16.05 -3.92 -11.49
CA ILE A 75 -17.26 -3.92 -10.66
C ILE A 75 -17.96 -5.28 -10.71
N PRO A 76 -18.33 -5.85 -9.54
CA PRO A 76 -18.29 -5.24 -8.21
C PRO A 76 -16.99 -5.45 -7.43
N PHE A 77 -15.94 -5.90 -8.07
CA PHE A 77 -14.71 -6.25 -7.39
C PHE A 77 -13.63 -5.21 -7.58
N ILE A 78 -12.85 -4.99 -6.53
CA ILE A 78 -11.63 -4.18 -6.59
C ILE A 78 -10.51 -5.10 -6.19
N VAL A 79 -9.52 -5.22 -7.07
CA VAL A 79 -8.37 -6.08 -6.82
C VAL A 79 -7.12 -5.23 -6.75
N ALA A 80 -6.33 -5.44 -5.70
CA ALA A 80 -5.05 -4.78 -5.54
C ALA A 80 -3.97 -5.82 -5.42
N THR A 81 -2.85 -5.59 -6.11
CA THR A 81 -1.67 -6.43 -5.96
C THR A 81 -0.49 -5.55 -5.59
N ALA A 82 0.42 -6.09 -4.79
CA ALA A 82 1.59 -5.36 -4.35
C ALA A 82 2.81 -6.22 -4.52
N LEU A 83 3.89 -5.59 -4.99
CA LEU A 83 5.19 -6.24 -5.14
C LEU A 83 6.22 -5.35 -4.48
N ILE A 84 7.03 -5.94 -3.61
CA ILE A 84 8.11 -5.21 -2.96
C ILE A 84 9.43 -5.79 -3.47
N THR A 85 10.28 -4.90 -3.97
CA THR A 85 11.62 -5.30 -4.42
C THR A 85 12.66 -4.59 -3.59
N ILE A 86 13.81 -5.23 -3.44
CA ILE A 86 14.94 -4.67 -2.69
C ILE A 86 16.22 -4.69 -3.50
#